data_347e0aab9dc2785d5baf83e896fca2b3
#
_entry.id   347e0aab9dc2785d5baf83e896fca2b3
#
_cell.length_a   1.000
_cell.length_b   1.000
_cell.length_c   1.000
_cell.angle_alpha   90.00
_cell.angle_beta   90.00
_cell.angle_gamma   90.00
#
_symmetry.space_group_name_H-M   'P 1'
#
loop_
_entity.id
_entity.type
_entity.pdbx_description
1 polymer ?
#
loop_
_entity_poly.entity_id
_entity_poly.type
_entity_poly.pdbx_seq_one_letter_code
_entity_poly.pdbx_strand_id
1 'polypeptide(L)'
;MTRWLLLLIPILFLTLDGSAQGSLSIAGTVKDIKGEPLPGAGIYLSGYKIATVSDNTGKFTLPGLKPGSYDVLVQMIGFLPYTKNVILSDKSISIEIIVKESVTQLKEVVINIDPNRQFYINRFKDQFIGKTPNSEKCKILNPEVLITEYDKERRILRVTADEFLIVENQALGYRIKYLLKYFESNFESNIIFFSGLPHFEELKGSKSKKRKWLQNREIAYAGSSQHFFKSLYSNSTKEEGFIIYKLREVENKNRLADKLIDYKIKLFTSQSRNAFLTDPSNDSLIYWQRKKNEPKTLEVLNRTEVQTDTLVKTIYKDLKTINYQDALYIMFTKERESKQYTTMSGHAVGRPPDIPNYQISVVHMINAPANFYEYGAVLDPRSLLYSGFWGYEKVADMVPMDYTPLQKSE
;
A
#
# COMPACT_ATOMS: atom_id res chain seq x y z
N MET A 1 51.19 38.23 -57.29
CA MET A 1 51.63 36.95 -56.68
C MET A 1 50.84 36.77 -55.37
N THR A 2 49.72 36.08 -55.42
CA THR A 2 48.82 35.93 -54.27
C THR A 2 48.85 34.44 -53.85
N ARG A 3 49.44 34.19 -52.68
CA ARG A 3 49.52 32.83 -52.08
C ARG A 3 48.20 32.56 -51.33
N TRP A 4 47.46 31.56 -51.76
CA TRP A 4 46.31 30.99 -51.06
C TRP A 4 46.80 30.03 -50.00
N LEU A 5 46.50 30.32 -48.73
CA LEU A 5 46.72 29.45 -47.57
C LEU A 5 45.47 28.64 -47.36
N LEU A 6 45.48 27.37 -47.72
CA LEU A 6 44.41 26.39 -47.41
C LEU A 6 44.57 25.93 -45.94
N LEU A 7 43.69 26.40 -45.09
CA LEU A 7 43.53 25.92 -43.73
C LEU A 7 42.68 24.63 -43.75
N LEU A 8 43.36 23.49 -43.59
CA LEU A 8 42.75 22.20 -43.31
C LEU A 8 42.33 22.18 -41.83
N ILE A 9 41.03 22.29 -41.58
CA ILE A 9 40.44 22.02 -40.24
C ILE A 9 40.21 20.52 -40.13
N PRO A 10 40.85 19.78 -39.19
CA PRO A 10 40.48 18.41 -38.92
C PRO A 10 39.12 18.40 -38.18
N ILE A 11 38.07 17.91 -38.84
CA ILE A 11 36.80 17.57 -38.20
C ILE A 11 37.06 16.39 -37.25
N LEU A 12 37.21 16.70 -35.98
CA LEU A 12 37.25 15.73 -34.90
C LEU A 12 35.87 15.11 -34.76
N PHE A 13 35.62 13.96 -35.36
CA PHE A 13 34.45 13.13 -35.08
C PHE A 13 34.55 12.68 -33.62
N LEU A 14 33.94 13.42 -32.71
CA LEU A 14 33.56 12.89 -31.40
C LEU A 14 32.47 11.85 -31.64
N THR A 15 32.89 10.57 -31.72
CA THR A 15 31.97 9.44 -31.54
C THR A 15 31.46 9.51 -30.10
N LEU A 16 30.30 10.14 -29.91
CA LEU A 16 29.51 9.91 -28.74
C LEU A 16 29.11 8.43 -28.78
N ASP A 17 29.88 7.60 -28.08
CA ASP A 17 29.44 6.30 -27.66
C ASP A 17 28.24 6.52 -26.73
N GLY A 18 27.08 6.77 -27.31
CA GLY A 18 25.80 6.62 -26.66
C GLY A 18 25.72 5.15 -26.26
N SER A 19 26.12 4.86 -25.02
CA SER A 19 25.78 3.58 -24.38
C SER A 19 24.27 3.47 -24.44
N ALA A 20 23.75 2.85 -25.51
CA ALA A 20 22.39 2.36 -25.51
C ALA A 20 22.35 1.37 -24.34
N GLN A 21 21.92 1.85 -23.16
CA GLN A 21 21.59 0.98 -22.06
C GLN A 21 20.53 0.02 -22.60
N GLY A 22 20.98 -1.14 -23.06
CA GLY A 22 20.12 -2.16 -23.61
C GLY A 22 19.04 -2.46 -22.56
N SER A 23 17.80 -2.27 -22.94
CA SER A 23 16.68 -2.58 -22.06
C SER A 23 16.78 -4.05 -21.68
N LEU A 24 16.82 -4.34 -20.38
CA LEU A 24 16.87 -5.70 -19.87
C LEU A 24 15.51 -6.37 -20.06
N SER A 25 15.50 -7.68 -20.02
CA SER A 25 14.27 -8.47 -20.11
C SER A 25 14.29 -9.67 -19.17
N ILE A 26 13.10 -10.08 -18.74
CA ILE A 26 12.85 -11.38 -18.13
C ILE A 26 12.16 -12.22 -19.18
N ALA A 27 12.80 -13.28 -19.63
CA ALA A 27 12.26 -14.25 -20.56
C ALA A 27 12.05 -15.60 -19.86
N GLY A 28 11.36 -16.53 -20.49
CA GLY A 28 11.22 -17.88 -19.93
C GLY A 28 10.24 -18.76 -20.66
N THR A 29 9.94 -19.87 -20.01
CA THR A 29 8.94 -20.83 -20.46
C THR A 29 7.98 -21.16 -19.33
N VAL A 30 6.68 -21.30 -19.67
CA VAL A 30 5.64 -21.77 -18.76
C VAL A 30 5.29 -23.20 -19.15
N LYS A 31 5.33 -24.11 -18.18
CA LYS A 31 5.02 -25.53 -18.35
C LYS A 31 4.10 -26.01 -17.24
N ASP A 32 3.42 -27.14 -17.47
CA ASP A 32 2.73 -27.86 -16.42
C ASP A 32 3.70 -28.79 -15.65
N ILE A 33 3.17 -29.55 -14.68
CA ILE A 33 3.94 -30.52 -13.88
C ILE A 33 4.44 -31.72 -14.67
N LYS A 34 3.91 -31.97 -15.89
CA LYS A 34 4.34 -33.04 -16.80
C LYS A 34 5.44 -32.55 -17.74
N GLY A 35 5.75 -31.24 -17.69
CA GLY A 35 6.72 -30.59 -18.56
C GLY A 35 6.15 -30.15 -19.91
N GLU A 36 4.83 -30.23 -20.11
CA GLU A 36 4.17 -29.80 -21.33
C GLU A 36 4.10 -28.27 -21.36
N PRO A 37 4.42 -27.62 -22.50
CA PRO A 37 4.34 -26.18 -22.64
C PRO A 37 2.89 -25.70 -22.52
N LEU A 38 2.68 -24.56 -21.86
CA LEU A 38 1.37 -23.97 -21.67
C LEU A 38 1.24 -22.68 -22.50
N PRO A 39 0.61 -22.73 -23.69
CA PRO A 39 0.30 -21.56 -24.48
C PRO A 39 -0.86 -20.76 -23.87
N GLY A 40 -0.80 -19.44 -24.01
CA GLY A 40 -1.88 -18.57 -23.53
C GLY A 40 -1.86 -18.25 -22.03
N ALA A 41 -0.84 -18.67 -21.30
CA ALA A 41 -0.67 -18.26 -19.92
C ALA A 41 -0.37 -16.74 -19.85
N GLY A 42 -1.06 -16.01 -18.98
CA GLY A 42 -0.79 -14.59 -18.71
C GLY A 42 0.39 -14.45 -17.76
N ILE A 43 1.38 -13.64 -18.14
CA ILE A 43 2.55 -13.32 -17.34
C ILE A 43 2.54 -11.83 -17.03
N TYR A 44 2.60 -11.47 -15.74
CA TYR A 44 2.44 -10.11 -15.25
C TYR A 44 3.60 -9.73 -14.33
N LEU A 45 4.03 -8.47 -14.37
CA LEU A 45 4.85 -7.90 -13.31
C LEU A 45 3.95 -7.23 -12.27
N SER A 46 4.05 -7.71 -11.03
CA SER A 46 3.25 -7.16 -9.93
C SER A 46 3.63 -5.71 -9.66
N GLY A 47 2.63 -4.86 -9.51
CA GLY A 47 2.79 -3.43 -9.29
C GLY A 47 2.98 -2.61 -10.56
N TYR A 48 3.11 -3.24 -11.73
CA TYR A 48 3.39 -2.56 -13.00
C TYR A 48 2.25 -2.70 -14.01
N LYS A 49 2.39 -1.99 -15.13
CA LYS A 49 1.53 -2.14 -16.32
C LYS A 49 2.09 -3.17 -17.31
N ILE A 50 3.21 -3.79 -17.01
CA ILE A 50 3.93 -4.69 -17.91
C ILE A 50 3.37 -6.09 -17.79
N ALA A 51 2.93 -6.65 -18.92
CA ALA A 51 2.43 -8.01 -19.05
C ALA A 51 2.71 -8.57 -20.44
N THR A 52 2.67 -9.89 -20.54
CA THR A 52 2.76 -10.63 -21.80
C THR A 52 1.95 -11.93 -21.70
N VAL A 53 1.91 -12.69 -22.79
CA VAL A 53 1.26 -14.00 -22.85
C VAL A 53 2.26 -15.00 -23.43
N SER A 54 2.25 -16.24 -22.95
CA SER A 54 3.08 -17.31 -23.51
C SER A 54 2.62 -17.70 -24.91
N ASP A 55 3.59 -17.93 -25.80
CA ASP A 55 3.36 -18.40 -27.17
C ASP A 55 2.98 -19.90 -27.23
N ASN A 56 2.84 -20.43 -28.45
CA ASN A 56 2.46 -21.82 -28.67
C ASN A 56 3.48 -22.84 -28.13
N THR A 57 4.70 -22.40 -27.79
CA THR A 57 5.76 -23.22 -27.18
C THR A 57 5.92 -22.94 -25.69
N GLY A 58 4.99 -22.20 -25.08
CA GLY A 58 5.03 -21.80 -23.69
C GLY A 58 6.05 -20.68 -23.40
N LYS A 59 6.73 -20.11 -24.39
CA LYS A 59 7.74 -19.07 -24.21
C LYS A 59 7.10 -17.69 -24.02
N PHE A 60 7.77 -16.86 -23.21
CA PHE A 60 7.39 -15.48 -22.99
C PHE A 60 8.61 -14.55 -22.87
N THR A 61 8.37 -13.26 -23.02
CA THR A 61 9.36 -12.20 -22.78
C THR A 61 8.68 -10.96 -22.23
N LEU A 62 9.25 -10.40 -21.15
CA LEU A 62 8.91 -9.12 -20.55
C LEU A 62 10.07 -8.15 -20.80
N PRO A 63 10.00 -7.32 -21.85
CA PRO A 63 11.08 -6.42 -22.24
C PRO A 63 11.00 -5.07 -21.52
N GLY A 64 12.02 -4.23 -21.72
CA GLY A 64 12.00 -2.82 -21.31
C GLY A 64 12.24 -2.62 -19.81
N LEU A 65 12.86 -3.58 -19.13
CA LEU A 65 13.09 -3.53 -17.70
C LEU A 65 14.40 -2.83 -17.36
N LYS A 66 14.43 -2.28 -16.16
CA LYS A 66 15.64 -1.76 -15.51
C LYS A 66 16.17 -2.78 -14.51
N PRO A 67 17.43 -2.65 -14.05
CA PRO A 67 17.87 -3.40 -12.88
C PRO A 67 16.89 -3.19 -11.71
N GLY A 68 16.59 -4.28 -10.97
CA GLY A 68 15.66 -4.23 -9.85
C GLY A 68 15.10 -5.59 -9.46
N SER A 69 14.27 -5.63 -8.45
CA SER A 69 13.56 -6.83 -7.99
C SER A 69 12.12 -6.80 -8.48
N TYR A 70 11.68 -7.89 -9.09
CA TYR A 70 10.35 -8.01 -9.72
C TYR A 70 9.63 -9.26 -9.25
N ASP A 71 8.37 -9.11 -8.87
CA ASP A 71 7.49 -10.26 -8.64
C ASP A 71 6.79 -10.61 -9.96
N VAL A 72 7.24 -11.71 -10.56
CA VAL A 72 6.62 -12.30 -11.75
C VAL A 72 5.45 -13.15 -11.31
N LEU A 73 4.26 -12.81 -11.79
CA LEU A 73 3.02 -13.53 -11.54
C LEU A 73 2.58 -14.21 -12.84
N VAL A 74 2.28 -15.51 -12.77
CA VAL A 74 1.72 -16.28 -13.89
C VAL A 74 0.34 -16.78 -13.51
N GLN A 75 -0.61 -16.60 -14.41
CA GLN A 75 -1.96 -17.12 -14.27
C GLN A 75 -2.49 -17.69 -15.56
N MET A 76 -3.15 -18.83 -15.44
CA MET A 76 -3.85 -19.52 -16.52
C MET A 76 -5.11 -20.18 -15.97
N ILE A 77 -6.18 -20.19 -16.76
CA ILE A 77 -7.42 -20.85 -16.41
C ILE A 77 -7.16 -22.36 -16.20
N GLY A 78 -7.66 -22.92 -15.09
CA GLY A 78 -7.46 -24.33 -14.74
C GLY A 78 -6.15 -24.60 -13.98
N PHE A 79 -5.33 -23.57 -13.70
CA PHE A 79 -4.08 -23.69 -12.96
C PHE A 79 -4.06 -22.76 -11.76
N LEU A 80 -3.34 -23.16 -10.71
CA LEU A 80 -3.09 -22.30 -9.55
C LEU A 80 -2.16 -21.14 -9.94
N PRO A 81 -2.39 -19.93 -9.44
CA PRO A 81 -1.49 -18.81 -9.67
C PRO A 81 -0.07 -19.14 -9.18
N TYR A 82 0.92 -18.79 -9.98
CA TYR A 82 2.34 -18.96 -9.65
C TYR A 82 3.00 -17.62 -9.48
N THR A 83 3.82 -17.46 -8.44
CA THR A 83 4.57 -16.23 -8.20
C THR A 83 6.03 -16.53 -7.95
N LYS A 84 6.92 -15.73 -8.51
CA LYS A 84 8.37 -15.83 -8.33
C LYS A 84 8.98 -14.45 -8.25
N ASN A 85 9.74 -14.19 -7.18
CA ASN A 85 10.58 -13.02 -7.12
C ASN A 85 11.83 -13.24 -7.98
N VAL A 86 12.18 -12.24 -8.78
CA VAL A 86 13.27 -12.28 -9.74
C VAL A 86 14.11 -11.02 -9.61
N ILE A 87 15.41 -11.17 -9.37
CA ILE A 87 16.36 -10.06 -9.30
C ILE A 87 17.04 -9.92 -10.66
N LEU A 88 16.87 -8.76 -11.28
CA LEU A 88 17.45 -8.39 -12.56
C LEU A 88 18.56 -7.38 -12.30
N SER A 89 19.83 -7.75 -12.58
CA SER A 89 20.99 -6.89 -12.30
C SER A 89 21.47 -6.17 -13.58
N ASP A 90 22.40 -6.78 -14.28
CA ASP A 90 23.10 -6.22 -15.44
C ASP A 90 22.84 -6.97 -16.75
N LYS A 91 22.17 -8.11 -16.66
CA LYS A 91 21.87 -9.01 -17.79
C LYS A 91 20.42 -9.44 -17.77
N SER A 92 19.87 -9.62 -18.97
CA SER A 92 18.59 -10.30 -19.14
C SER A 92 18.67 -11.73 -18.63
N ILE A 93 17.59 -12.20 -18.04
CA ILE A 93 17.53 -13.55 -17.45
C ILE A 93 16.46 -14.39 -18.10
N SER A 94 16.65 -15.70 -18.05
CA SER A 94 15.63 -16.67 -18.46
C SER A 94 15.25 -17.54 -17.27
N ILE A 95 13.94 -17.73 -17.08
CA ILE A 95 13.39 -18.52 -15.99
C ILE A 95 12.47 -19.61 -16.51
N GLU A 96 12.46 -20.75 -15.84
CA GLU A 96 11.44 -21.78 -16.06
C GLU A 96 10.36 -21.66 -14.98
N ILE A 97 9.11 -21.75 -15.41
CA ILE A 97 7.92 -21.63 -14.56
C ILE A 97 7.11 -22.90 -14.73
N ILE A 98 6.90 -23.61 -13.63
CA ILE A 98 6.07 -24.81 -13.58
C ILE A 98 4.84 -24.49 -12.77
N VAL A 99 3.66 -24.49 -13.41
CA VAL A 99 2.37 -24.24 -12.76
C VAL A 99 1.66 -25.56 -12.47
N LYS A 100 0.90 -25.59 -11.39
CA LYS A 100 0.13 -26.75 -10.96
C LYS A 100 -1.31 -26.59 -11.39
N GLU A 101 -1.92 -27.65 -11.90
CA GLU A 101 -3.35 -27.66 -12.18
C GLU A 101 -4.14 -27.31 -10.90
N SER A 102 -5.11 -26.44 -11.05
CA SER A 102 -6.09 -26.21 -10.02
C SER A 102 -7.03 -27.42 -10.00
N VAL A 103 -6.76 -28.37 -9.09
CA VAL A 103 -7.73 -29.43 -8.81
C VAL A 103 -8.87 -28.76 -8.05
N THR A 104 -9.69 -28.02 -8.76
CA THR A 104 -11.03 -27.70 -8.27
C THR A 104 -11.78 -29.03 -8.32
N GLN A 105 -11.51 -29.95 -7.38
CA GLN A 105 -12.56 -30.89 -7.00
C GLN A 105 -13.78 -30.00 -6.83
N LEU A 106 -14.82 -30.27 -7.59
CA LEU A 106 -16.19 -29.95 -7.23
C LEU A 106 -16.38 -30.57 -5.83
N LYS A 107 -15.82 -29.92 -4.82
CA LYS A 107 -16.33 -30.08 -3.48
C LYS A 107 -17.80 -29.79 -3.71
N GLU A 108 -18.60 -30.82 -3.58
CA GLU A 108 -20.03 -30.68 -3.36
C GLU A 108 -20.14 -29.49 -2.43
N VAL A 109 -20.46 -28.34 -3.01
CA VAL A 109 -20.56 -27.09 -2.26
C VAL A 109 -21.80 -27.32 -1.45
N VAL A 110 -21.63 -27.93 -0.30
CA VAL A 110 -22.57 -27.72 0.80
C VAL A 110 -22.47 -26.21 1.00
N ILE A 111 -23.38 -25.52 0.29
CA ILE A 111 -23.55 -24.06 0.35
C ILE A 111 -24.08 -23.81 1.76
N ASN A 112 -23.20 -23.92 2.72
CA ASN A 112 -23.41 -23.29 4.02
C ASN A 112 -23.14 -21.80 3.74
N ILE A 113 -24.11 -21.17 3.07
CA ILE A 113 -24.05 -19.74 2.77
C ILE A 113 -24.09 -19.09 4.14
N ASP A 114 -22.91 -18.65 4.60
CA ASP A 114 -22.84 -17.82 5.80
C ASP A 114 -23.81 -16.63 5.58
N PRO A 115 -24.90 -16.52 6.34
CA PRO A 115 -25.88 -15.45 6.17
C PRO A 115 -25.24 -14.07 6.28
N ASN A 116 -24.06 -13.97 6.89
CA ASN A 116 -23.29 -12.74 7.04
C ASN A 116 -22.32 -12.48 5.89
N ARG A 117 -22.21 -13.37 4.89
CA ARG A 117 -21.25 -13.22 3.79
C ARG A 117 -21.34 -11.84 3.12
N GLN A 118 -22.55 -11.35 2.86
CA GLN A 118 -22.74 -10.03 2.25
C GLN A 118 -22.24 -8.90 3.15
N PHE A 119 -22.42 -8.99 4.45
CA PHE A 119 -21.88 -8.05 5.42
C PHE A 119 -20.34 -8.05 5.38
N TYR A 120 -19.71 -9.24 5.34
CA TYR A 120 -18.24 -9.36 5.25
C TYR A 120 -17.69 -8.81 3.92
N ILE A 121 -18.37 -9.06 2.81
CA ILE A 121 -18.00 -8.50 1.50
C ILE A 121 -18.10 -6.97 1.51
N ASN A 122 -19.15 -6.40 2.07
CA ASN A 122 -19.31 -4.95 2.17
C ASN A 122 -18.21 -4.34 3.05
N ARG A 123 -17.91 -4.95 4.20
CA ARG A 123 -16.82 -4.51 5.07
C ARG A 123 -15.46 -4.61 4.38
N PHE A 124 -15.18 -5.73 3.71
CA PHE A 124 -13.98 -5.87 2.89
C PHE A 124 -13.88 -4.75 1.87
N LYS A 125 -14.94 -4.51 1.09
CA LYS A 125 -14.96 -3.46 0.07
C LYS A 125 -14.63 -2.09 0.66
N ASP A 126 -15.28 -1.71 1.75
CA ASP A 126 -15.08 -0.41 2.41
C ASP A 126 -13.64 -0.23 2.91
N GLN A 127 -13.03 -1.29 3.42
CA GLN A 127 -11.71 -1.25 4.03
C GLN A 127 -10.58 -1.51 3.03
N PHE A 128 -10.84 -2.23 1.94
CA PHE A 128 -9.87 -2.56 0.90
C PHE A 128 -9.82 -1.50 -0.21
N ILE A 129 -10.98 -1.09 -0.71
CA ILE A 129 -11.08 -0.02 -1.71
C ILE A 129 -10.82 1.34 -1.07
N GLY A 130 -11.32 1.56 0.16
CA GLY A 130 -11.21 2.83 0.89
C GLY A 130 -12.45 3.69 0.77
N LYS A 131 -12.34 4.90 1.30
CA LYS A 131 -13.43 5.89 1.36
C LYS A 131 -13.01 7.26 0.84
N THR A 132 -11.97 7.31 0.02
CA THR A 132 -11.52 8.53 -0.66
C THR A 132 -12.47 8.92 -1.79
N PRO A 133 -12.39 10.15 -2.34
CA PRO A 133 -13.17 10.52 -3.52
C PRO A 133 -12.95 9.59 -4.73
N ASN A 134 -11.77 8.97 -4.83
CA ASN A 134 -11.48 8.01 -5.88
C ASN A 134 -12.25 6.70 -5.70
N SER A 135 -12.51 6.28 -4.46
CA SER A 135 -13.21 5.04 -4.13
C SER A 135 -14.67 5.03 -4.61
N GLU A 136 -15.31 6.19 -4.68
CA GLU A 136 -16.69 6.33 -5.18
C GLU A 136 -16.83 5.87 -6.64
N LYS A 137 -15.72 5.92 -7.39
CA LYS A 137 -15.65 5.50 -8.81
C LYS A 137 -14.96 4.16 -9.00
N CYS A 138 -14.80 3.39 -7.92
CA CYS A 138 -14.24 2.06 -7.96
C CYS A 138 -15.33 0.99 -7.83
N LYS A 139 -15.21 -0.06 -8.63
CA LYS A 139 -16.08 -1.23 -8.58
C LYS A 139 -15.27 -2.51 -8.58
N ILE A 140 -15.61 -3.43 -7.69
CA ILE A 140 -15.18 -4.82 -7.77
C ILE A 140 -16.12 -5.50 -8.77
N LEU A 141 -15.59 -6.06 -9.85
CA LEU A 141 -16.38 -6.62 -10.95
C LEU A 141 -16.76 -8.09 -10.70
N ASN A 142 -15.98 -8.80 -9.88
CA ASN A 142 -16.12 -10.24 -9.61
C ASN A 142 -16.03 -10.55 -8.11
N PRO A 143 -16.93 -10.04 -7.27
CA PRO A 143 -16.87 -10.27 -5.82
C PRO A 143 -17.12 -11.74 -5.41
N GLU A 144 -17.60 -12.58 -6.32
CA GLU A 144 -17.82 -14.01 -6.13
C GLU A 144 -16.52 -14.78 -5.87
N VAL A 145 -15.37 -14.31 -6.39
CA VAL A 145 -14.05 -14.94 -6.16
C VAL A 145 -13.53 -14.79 -4.72
N LEU A 146 -14.17 -13.93 -3.92
CA LEU A 146 -13.77 -13.69 -2.53
C LEU A 146 -14.23 -14.82 -1.62
N ILE A 147 -13.27 -15.38 -0.89
CA ILE A 147 -13.48 -16.39 0.15
C ILE A 147 -13.40 -15.67 1.49
N THR A 148 -14.48 -15.68 2.27
CA THR A 148 -14.58 -14.99 3.56
C THR A 148 -14.64 -15.99 4.70
N GLU A 149 -13.86 -15.76 5.74
CA GLU A 149 -13.82 -16.52 6.99
C GLU A 149 -13.86 -15.56 8.18
N TYR A 150 -14.76 -15.77 9.13
CA TYR A 150 -14.84 -14.95 10.34
C TYR A 150 -14.56 -15.79 11.58
N ASP A 151 -13.45 -15.45 12.25
CA ASP A 151 -13.08 -15.99 13.56
C ASP A 151 -13.84 -15.21 14.65
N LYS A 152 -14.84 -15.86 15.24
CA LYS A 152 -15.70 -15.25 16.26
C LYS A 152 -14.97 -14.98 17.57
N GLU A 153 -14.02 -15.83 17.94
CA GLU A 153 -13.27 -15.71 19.20
C GLU A 153 -12.30 -14.54 19.14
N ARG A 154 -11.55 -14.42 18.03
CA ARG A 154 -10.59 -13.35 17.81
C ARG A 154 -11.20 -12.10 17.19
N ARG A 155 -12.45 -12.17 16.76
CA ARG A 155 -13.17 -11.10 16.06
C ARG A 155 -12.43 -10.60 14.81
N ILE A 156 -11.84 -11.54 14.05
CA ILE A 156 -11.05 -11.26 12.86
C ILE A 156 -11.78 -11.79 11.63
N LEU A 157 -12.04 -10.90 10.68
CA LEU A 157 -12.44 -11.25 9.32
C LEU A 157 -11.21 -11.50 8.47
N ARG A 158 -11.11 -12.69 7.86
CA ARG A 158 -10.12 -13.02 6.83
C ARG A 158 -10.79 -13.11 5.48
N VAL A 159 -10.13 -12.54 4.47
CA VAL A 159 -10.58 -12.64 3.07
C VAL A 159 -9.39 -13.00 2.19
N THR A 160 -9.59 -13.99 1.33
CA THR A 160 -8.63 -14.44 0.32
C THR A 160 -9.30 -14.56 -1.04
N ALA A 161 -8.52 -14.75 -2.09
CA ALA A 161 -9.02 -15.08 -3.41
C ALA A 161 -8.01 -15.98 -4.14
N ASP A 162 -8.50 -17.04 -4.78
CA ASP A 162 -7.70 -17.97 -5.58
C ASP A 162 -7.53 -17.48 -7.04
N GLU A 163 -8.32 -16.46 -7.41
CA GLU A 163 -8.29 -15.81 -8.71
C GLU A 163 -8.05 -14.30 -8.56
N PHE A 164 -7.76 -13.63 -9.67
CA PHE A 164 -7.69 -12.17 -9.66
C PHE A 164 -9.01 -11.54 -9.23
N LEU A 165 -8.94 -10.72 -8.19
CA LEU A 165 -9.98 -9.73 -7.90
C LEU A 165 -9.85 -8.60 -8.93
N ILE A 166 -10.92 -8.32 -9.68
CA ILE A 166 -10.92 -7.29 -10.71
C ILE A 166 -11.53 -6.02 -10.14
N VAL A 167 -10.70 -4.99 -9.97
CA VAL A 167 -11.14 -3.66 -9.53
C VAL A 167 -11.07 -2.69 -10.68
N GLU A 168 -12.22 -2.14 -11.09
CA GLU A 168 -12.25 -1.07 -12.09
C GLU A 168 -12.29 0.29 -11.38
N ASN A 169 -11.26 1.11 -11.60
CA ASN A 169 -11.09 2.43 -11.05
C ASN A 169 -11.29 3.50 -12.12
N GLN A 170 -12.50 4.02 -12.24
CA GLN A 170 -12.86 5.07 -13.20
C GLN A 170 -12.31 6.45 -12.80
N ALA A 171 -11.86 6.64 -11.55
CA ALA A 171 -11.25 7.89 -11.11
C ALA A 171 -9.83 8.03 -11.65
N LEU A 172 -9.03 6.96 -11.59
CA LEU A 172 -7.64 6.93 -12.05
C LEU A 172 -7.48 6.34 -13.46
N GLY A 173 -8.54 5.74 -14.03
CA GLY A 173 -8.51 5.13 -15.36
C GLY A 173 -7.73 3.84 -15.44
N TYR A 174 -7.80 3.01 -14.39
CA TYR A 174 -7.16 1.70 -14.33
C TYR A 174 -8.16 0.59 -14.09
N ARG A 175 -7.91 -0.56 -14.70
CA ARG A 175 -8.41 -1.86 -14.26
C ARG A 175 -7.26 -2.53 -13.50
N ILE A 176 -7.48 -2.82 -12.23
CA ILE A 176 -6.49 -3.46 -11.36
C ILE A 176 -6.86 -4.93 -11.25
N LYS A 177 -5.99 -5.82 -11.73
CA LYS A 177 -6.05 -7.25 -11.47
C LYS A 177 -5.26 -7.53 -10.21
N TYR A 178 -5.94 -7.78 -9.11
CA TYR A 178 -5.32 -7.91 -7.79
C TYR A 178 -5.39 -9.37 -7.32
N LEU A 179 -4.26 -10.07 -7.29
CA LEU A 179 -4.18 -11.38 -6.66
C LEU A 179 -4.09 -11.19 -5.14
N LEU A 180 -5.23 -11.32 -4.47
CA LEU A 180 -5.33 -11.10 -3.03
C LEU A 180 -4.74 -12.29 -2.28
N LYS A 181 -3.57 -12.11 -1.66
CA LYS A 181 -2.94 -13.14 -0.82
C LYS A 181 -3.67 -13.29 0.51
N TYR A 182 -3.93 -12.18 1.17
CA TYR A 182 -4.74 -12.11 2.37
C TYR A 182 -5.26 -10.69 2.61
N PHE A 183 -6.37 -10.63 3.30
CA PHE A 183 -6.91 -9.45 3.96
C PHE A 183 -7.37 -9.88 5.35
N GLU A 184 -7.00 -9.11 6.36
CA GLU A 184 -7.42 -9.32 7.75
C GLU A 184 -7.96 -8.01 8.33
N SER A 185 -9.13 -8.07 8.94
CA SER A 185 -9.75 -6.95 9.65
C SER A 185 -10.13 -7.39 11.05
N ASN A 186 -9.50 -6.80 12.06
CA ASN A 186 -9.88 -7.00 13.45
C ASN A 186 -11.03 -6.04 13.80
N PHE A 187 -12.17 -6.59 14.26
CA PHE A 187 -13.37 -5.80 14.55
C PHE A 187 -13.29 -5.03 15.88
N GLU A 188 -12.36 -5.39 16.73
CA GLU A 188 -12.15 -4.75 18.02
C GLU A 188 -11.20 -3.55 17.92
N SER A 189 -10.00 -3.78 17.36
CA SER A 189 -8.99 -2.73 17.19
C SER A 189 -9.17 -1.88 15.93
N ASN A 190 -10.03 -2.30 15.00
CA ASN A 190 -10.17 -1.72 13.66
C ASN A 190 -8.85 -1.72 12.83
N ILE A 191 -7.87 -2.52 13.22
CA ILE A 191 -6.63 -2.68 12.47
C ILE A 191 -6.88 -3.59 11.27
N ILE A 192 -6.32 -3.19 10.14
CA ILE A 192 -6.45 -3.89 8.86
C ILE A 192 -5.05 -4.17 8.32
N PHE A 193 -4.82 -5.41 7.90
CA PHE A 193 -3.67 -5.78 7.11
C PHE A 193 -4.13 -6.48 5.83
N PHE A 194 -3.52 -6.14 4.71
CA PHE A 194 -3.73 -6.87 3.47
C PHE A 194 -2.46 -6.91 2.63
N SER A 195 -2.35 -7.95 1.83
CA SER A 195 -1.26 -8.15 0.90
C SER A 195 -1.76 -8.81 -0.37
N GLY A 196 -1.15 -8.53 -1.47
CA GLY A 196 -1.43 -9.13 -2.76
C GLY A 196 -0.55 -8.55 -3.85
N LEU A 197 -0.79 -9.00 -5.07
CA LEU A 197 -0.03 -8.67 -6.25
C LEU A 197 -0.93 -7.94 -7.26
N PRO A 198 -0.91 -6.60 -7.29
CA PRO A 198 -1.67 -5.81 -8.26
C PRO A 198 -0.98 -5.82 -9.63
N HIS A 199 -1.77 -5.86 -10.70
CA HIS A 199 -1.35 -5.54 -12.06
C HIS A 199 -2.30 -4.48 -12.62
N PHE A 200 -1.78 -3.49 -13.33
CA PHE A 200 -2.54 -2.34 -13.81
C PHE A 200 -2.72 -2.39 -15.32
N GLU A 201 -3.95 -2.28 -15.77
CA GLU A 201 -4.32 -2.10 -17.18
C GLU A 201 -4.96 -0.73 -17.35
N GLU A 202 -4.55 0.03 -18.38
CA GLU A 202 -5.17 1.32 -18.64
C GLU A 202 -6.54 1.16 -19.29
N LEU A 203 -7.53 1.89 -18.77
CA LEU A 203 -8.86 1.92 -19.37
C LEU A 203 -8.85 2.73 -20.68
N LYS A 204 -9.71 2.32 -21.61
CA LYS A 204 -9.97 3.12 -22.81
C LYS A 204 -10.81 4.36 -22.46
N GLY A 205 -10.44 5.51 -23.01
CA GLY A 205 -11.14 6.76 -22.74
C GLY A 205 -10.86 7.86 -23.76
N SER A 206 -11.75 8.85 -23.81
CA SER A 206 -11.57 10.06 -24.61
C SER A 206 -10.38 10.87 -24.12
N LYS A 207 -9.86 11.79 -24.95
CA LYS A 207 -8.76 12.70 -24.54
C LYS A 207 -9.07 13.47 -23.25
N SER A 208 -10.31 13.93 -23.07
CA SER A 208 -10.74 14.62 -21.85
C SER A 208 -10.70 13.72 -20.62
N LYS A 209 -11.20 12.47 -20.71
CA LYS A 209 -11.12 11.50 -19.61
C LYS A 209 -9.68 11.19 -19.26
N LYS A 210 -8.81 10.95 -20.25
CA LYS A 210 -7.39 10.65 -20.02
C LYS A 210 -6.68 11.81 -19.30
N ARG A 211 -6.98 13.07 -19.68
CA ARG A 211 -6.43 14.25 -18.97
C ARG A 211 -6.86 14.26 -17.50
N LYS A 212 -8.13 14.00 -17.20
CA LYS A 212 -8.64 13.94 -15.84
C LYS A 212 -8.00 12.81 -15.04
N TRP A 213 -7.80 11.63 -15.64
CA TRP A 213 -7.10 10.53 -15.01
C TRP A 213 -5.66 10.88 -14.64
N LEU A 214 -4.93 11.53 -15.54
CA LEU A 214 -3.56 12.00 -15.25
C LEU A 214 -3.52 12.96 -14.06
N GLN A 215 -4.43 13.93 -13.99
CA GLN A 215 -4.54 14.84 -12.85
C GLN A 215 -4.86 14.10 -11.54
N ASN A 216 -5.81 13.16 -11.57
CA ASN A 216 -6.17 12.39 -10.39
C ASN A 216 -5.03 11.46 -9.93
N ARG A 217 -4.26 10.89 -10.87
CA ARG A 217 -3.06 10.07 -10.59
C ARG A 217 -1.98 10.90 -9.90
N GLU A 218 -1.79 12.13 -10.34
CA GLU A 218 -0.85 13.08 -9.71
C GLU A 218 -1.23 13.32 -8.25
N ILE A 219 -2.50 13.63 -7.99
CA ILE A 219 -3.02 13.83 -6.63
C ILE A 219 -2.92 12.55 -5.79
N ALA A 220 -3.23 11.38 -6.36
CA ALA A 220 -3.16 10.11 -5.63
C ALA A 220 -1.71 9.68 -5.33
N TYR A 221 -0.75 10.09 -6.15
CA TYR A 221 0.66 9.81 -5.92
C TYR A 221 1.28 10.79 -4.93
N ALA A 222 1.01 12.09 -5.06
CA ALA A 222 1.60 13.13 -4.24
C ALA A 222 1.26 12.91 -2.75
N GLY A 223 2.28 12.88 -1.90
CA GLY A 223 2.12 12.65 -0.46
C GLY A 223 1.81 11.20 -0.05
N SER A 224 1.55 10.28 -0.98
CA SER A 224 1.29 8.87 -0.68
C SER A 224 2.48 8.16 -0.02
N SER A 225 2.24 7.01 0.59
CA SER A 225 3.31 6.17 1.14
C SER A 225 4.32 5.73 0.07
N GLN A 226 3.86 5.45 -1.16
CA GLN A 226 4.74 5.13 -2.29
C GLN A 226 5.67 6.31 -2.63
N HIS A 227 5.14 7.53 -2.70
CA HIS A 227 5.93 8.75 -2.94
C HIS A 227 6.96 8.96 -1.83
N PHE A 228 6.55 8.80 -0.57
CA PHE A 228 7.44 8.92 0.58
C PHE A 228 8.60 7.92 0.53
N PHE A 229 8.32 6.63 0.39
CA PHE A 229 9.37 5.60 0.36
C PHE A 229 10.29 5.74 -0.86
N LYS A 230 9.77 6.20 -2.01
CA LYS A 230 10.59 6.53 -3.19
C LYS A 230 11.52 7.71 -2.90
N SER A 231 11.01 8.78 -2.28
CA SER A 231 11.83 9.93 -1.88
C SER A 231 12.82 9.58 -0.77
N LEU A 232 12.45 8.71 0.16
CA LEU A 232 13.32 8.17 1.19
C LEU A 232 14.45 7.32 0.59
N TYR A 233 14.14 6.54 -0.46
CA TYR A 233 15.13 5.75 -1.19
C TYR A 233 16.16 6.64 -1.89
N SER A 234 15.73 7.72 -2.54
CA SER A 234 16.59 8.67 -3.25
C SER A 234 17.22 9.75 -2.35
N ASN A 235 16.90 9.75 -1.04
CA ASN A 235 17.30 10.77 -0.07
C ASN A 235 16.85 12.19 -0.46
N SER A 236 15.65 12.31 -1.03
CA SER A 236 15.05 13.58 -1.51
C SER A 236 13.77 13.95 -0.76
N THR A 237 13.55 13.41 0.45
CA THR A 237 12.29 13.62 1.21
C THR A 237 11.98 15.09 1.45
N LYS A 238 12.99 15.90 1.75
CA LYS A 238 12.83 17.32 2.04
C LYS A 238 12.46 18.11 0.78
N GLU A 239 13.13 17.85 -0.32
CA GLU A 239 12.87 18.45 -1.63
C GLU A 239 11.48 18.10 -2.14
N GLU A 240 11.06 16.87 -1.87
CA GLU A 240 9.72 16.37 -2.19
C GLU A 240 8.63 16.92 -1.25
N GLY A 241 9.00 17.60 -0.16
CA GLY A 241 8.10 18.32 0.75
C GLY A 241 7.63 17.50 1.94
N PHE A 242 8.36 16.45 2.30
CA PHE A 242 8.10 15.69 3.53
C PHE A 242 8.92 16.27 4.71
N ILE A 243 8.27 16.37 5.86
CA ILE A 243 8.88 16.67 7.14
C ILE A 243 8.60 15.49 8.08
N ILE A 244 9.64 14.99 8.74
CA ILE A 244 9.56 13.79 9.59
C ILE A 244 9.88 14.19 11.03
N TYR A 245 8.96 13.89 11.95
CA TYR A 245 9.15 14.00 13.38
C TYR A 245 9.01 12.63 14.05
N LYS A 246 9.42 12.53 15.32
CA LYS A 246 9.17 11.34 16.16
C LYS A 246 7.95 11.57 17.04
N LEU A 247 7.07 10.58 17.08
CA LEU A 247 5.92 10.55 17.96
C LEU A 247 6.18 9.47 19.02
N ARG A 248 6.36 9.91 20.28
CA ARG A 248 6.64 9.02 21.39
C ARG A 248 5.37 8.74 22.17
N GLU A 249 5.21 7.50 22.54
CA GLU A 249 4.22 7.09 23.51
C GLU A 249 4.84 7.13 24.91
N VAL A 250 4.28 7.94 25.81
CA VAL A 250 4.75 8.08 27.19
C VAL A 250 3.63 7.73 28.17
N GLU A 251 3.97 7.19 29.33
CA GLU A 251 3.00 6.90 30.37
C GLU A 251 2.24 8.16 30.81
N ASN A 252 0.93 8.07 30.91
CA ASN A 252 0.09 9.14 31.43
C ASN A 252 0.17 9.17 32.97
N LYS A 253 1.15 9.88 33.48
CA LYS A 253 1.36 10.02 34.92
C LYS A 253 0.21 10.65 35.70
N ASN A 254 -0.71 11.35 35.00
CA ASN A 254 -1.90 11.96 35.61
C ASN A 254 -3.07 10.99 35.72
N ARG A 255 -2.95 9.80 35.09
CA ARG A 255 -4.00 8.78 35.14
C ARG A 255 -3.96 8.03 36.46
N LEU A 256 -5.10 7.92 37.11
CA LEU A 256 -5.25 7.16 38.33
C LEU A 256 -5.08 5.64 38.08
N ALA A 257 -4.61 4.93 39.11
CA ALA A 257 -4.43 3.48 39.05
C ALA A 257 -5.77 2.75 38.75
N ASP A 258 -5.75 1.78 37.84
CA ASP A 258 -6.95 1.00 37.45
C ASP A 258 -7.64 0.37 38.65
N LYS A 259 -6.91 -0.13 39.66
CA LYS A 259 -7.46 -0.70 40.88
C LYS A 259 -8.34 0.29 41.65
N LEU A 260 -7.90 1.57 41.77
CA LEU A 260 -8.67 2.62 42.42
C LEU A 260 -9.93 2.98 41.60
N ILE A 261 -9.77 3.11 40.29
CA ILE A 261 -10.87 3.43 39.38
C ILE A 261 -11.95 2.34 39.45
N ASP A 262 -11.54 1.07 39.32
CA ASP A 262 -12.49 -0.06 39.35
C ASP A 262 -13.19 -0.21 40.72
N TYR A 263 -12.46 0.03 41.82
CA TYR A 263 -13.06 0.08 43.15
C TYR A 263 -14.15 1.16 43.25
N LYS A 264 -13.85 2.38 42.78
CA LYS A 264 -14.79 3.50 42.82
C LYS A 264 -16.00 3.27 41.91
N ILE A 265 -15.82 2.70 40.73
CA ILE A 265 -16.92 2.33 39.83
C ILE A 265 -17.83 1.30 40.53
N LYS A 266 -17.27 0.24 41.13
CA LYS A 266 -18.09 -0.75 41.87
C LYS A 266 -18.85 -0.11 43.02
N LEU A 267 -18.21 0.74 43.80
CA LEU A 267 -18.84 1.44 44.93
C LEU A 267 -20.02 2.27 44.47
N PHE A 268 -19.86 3.15 43.49
CA PHE A 268 -20.93 4.01 42.98
C PHE A 268 -22.00 3.26 42.20
N THR A 269 -21.66 2.17 41.51
CA THR A 269 -22.66 1.29 40.87
C THR A 269 -23.57 0.63 41.90
N SER A 270 -23.03 0.21 43.06
CA SER A 270 -23.85 -0.39 44.11
C SER A 270 -24.80 0.64 44.78
N GLN A 271 -24.37 1.88 44.88
CA GLN A 271 -25.18 3.00 45.45
C GLN A 271 -26.26 3.48 44.46
N SER A 272 -25.95 3.52 43.18
CA SER A 272 -26.82 3.99 42.09
C SER A 272 -28.00 3.02 41.78
N ARG A 273 -27.96 1.77 42.21
CA ARG A 273 -29.05 0.78 41.94
C ARG A 273 -30.44 1.16 42.49
N ASN A 274 -30.47 2.08 43.43
CA ASN A 274 -31.71 2.55 44.08
C ASN A 274 -32.04 4.02 43.82
N ALA A 275 -31.34 4.68 42.90
CA ALA A 275 -31.40 6.13 42.77
C ALA A 275 -32.14 6.61 41.52
N PHE A 276 -32.98 7.62 41.64
CA PHE A 276 -33.55 8.38 40.53
C PHE A 276 -32.47 9.12 39.72
N LEU A 277 -32.76 9.49 38.49
CA LEU A 277 -31.85 10.12 37.51
C LEU A 277 -31.14 11.41 38.05
N THR A 278 -31.58 11.98 39.17
CA THR A 278 -31.06 13.21 39.79
C THR A 278 -30.10 12.94 40.96
N ASP A 279 -29.70 11.70 41.22
CA ASP A 279 -28.86 11.36 42.36
C ASP A 279 -27.37 11.75 42.09
N PRO A 280 -26.70 12.46 43.03
CA PRO A 280 -25.27 12.80 42.93
C PRO A 280 -24.35 11.59 42.76
N SER A 281 -24.76 10.38 43.17
CA SER A 281 -24.02 9.15 42.93
C SER A 281 -23.87 8.82 41.43
N ASN A 282 -24.81 9.24 40.59
CA ASN A 282 -24.75 9.09 39.13
C ASN A 282 -23.65 9.98 38.55
N ASP A 283 -23.50 11.21 39.00
CA ASP A 283 -22.43 12.11 38.57
C ASP A 283 -21.04 11.55 38.93
N SER A 284 -20.95 10.98 40.14
CA SER A 284 -19.73 10.31 40.60
C SER A 284 -19.41 9.07 39.75
N LEU A 285 -20.43 8.27 39.42
CA LEU A 285 -20.25 7.10 38.55
C LEU A 285 -19.77 7.52 37.14
N ILE A 286 -20.39 8.53 36.55
CA ILE A 286 -20.02 9.10 35.25
C ILE A 286 -18.58 9.63 35.30
N TYR A 287 -18.20 10.34 36.37
CA TYR A 287 -16.83 10.83 36.55
C TYR A 287 -15.81 9.68 36.51
N TRP A 288 -16.04 8.60 37.30
CA TRP A 288 -15.12 7.48 37.37
C TRP A 288 -15.09 6.65 36.08
N GLN A 289 -16.23 6.54 35.36
CA GLN A 289 -16.26 5.94 34.03
C GLN A 289 -15.43 6.76 33.03
N ARG A 290 -15.48 8.09 33.07
CA ARG A 290 -14.62 8.95 32.26
C ARG A 290 -13.14 8.74 32.61
N LYS A 291 -12.80 8.64 33.92
CA LYS A 291 -11.44 8.32 34.37
C LYS A 291 -10.95 6.96 33.86
N LYS A 292 -11.83 5.96 33.75
CA LYS A 292 -11.49 4.66 33.18
C LYS A 292 -11.15 4.76 31.70
N ASN A 293 -11.81 5.63 30.97
CA ASN A 293 -11.59 5.86 29.55
C ASN A 293 -10.40 6.79 29.24
N GLU A 294 -9.78 7.40 30.27
CA GLU A 294 -8.54 8.15 30.05
C GLU A 294 -7.44 7.23 29.52
N PRO A 295 -6.69 7.66 28.50
CA PRO A 295 -5.62 6.83 27.92
C PRO A 295 -4.53 6.56 28.93
N LYS A 296 -3.98 5.34 28.92
CA LYS A 296 -2.85 4.93 29.77
C LYS A 296 -1.55 5.59 29.35
N THR A 297 -1.47 5.90 28.08
CA THR A 297 -0.31 6.53 27.46
C THR A 297 -0.74 7.79 26.72
N LEU A 298 0.17 8.71 26.55
CA LEU A 298 -0.01 9.96 25.80
C LEU A 298 1.00 10.00 24.67
N GLU A 299 0.57 10.46 23.51
CA GLU A 299 1.45 10.71 22.37
C GLU A 299 2.10 12.10 22.54
N VAL A 300 3.43 12.13 22.52
CA VAL A 300 4.25 13.35 22.60
C VAL A 300 5.04 13.52 21.33
N LEU A 301 4.75 14.60 20.60
CA LEU A 301 5.46 14.94 19.38
C LEU A 301 6.80 15.61 19.69
N ASN A 302 7.90 14.97 19.31
CA ASN A 302 9.22 15.58 19.28
C ASN A 302 9.42 16.28 17.94
N ARG A 303 9.48 17.61 17.94
CA ARG A 303 9.58 18.45 16.74
C ARG A 303 11.00 18.63 16.18
N THR A 304 11.96 17.89 16.71
CA THR A 304 13.28 17.81 16.07
C THR A 304 13.12 17.00 14.79
N GLU A 305 13.42 17.63 13.65
CA GLU A 305 13.34 16.98 12.34
C GLU A 305 14.30 15.79 12.29
N VAL A 306 13.79 14.65 11.87
CA VAL A 306 14.56 13.42 11.75
C VAL A 306 15.37 13.46 10.46
N GLN A 307 16.69 13.29 10.59
CA GLN A 307 17.56 13.17 9.43
C GLN A 307 17.40 11.76 8.80
N THR A 308 17.09 11.70 7.53
CA THR A 308 16.76 10.45 6.82
C THR A 308 17.93 9.47 6.72
N ASP A 309 19.17 9.97 6.66
CA ASP A 309 20.39 9.17 6.69
C ASP A 309 20.58 8.36 7.98
N THR A 310 19.98 8.83 9.08
CA THR A 310 19.99 8.10 10.36
C THR A 310 18.97 6.96 10.41
N LEU A 311 17.95 7.01 9.58
CA LEU A 311 16.88 6.02 9.51
C LEU A 311 17.17 4.89 8.54
N VAL A 312 17.80 5.22 7.40
CA VAL A 312 17.91 4.35 6.24
C VAL A 312 19.29 3.69 6.18
N LYS A 313 19.29 2.38 5.95
CA LYS A 313 20.52 1.62 5.65
C LYS A 313 20.35 0.88 4.33
N THR A 314 21.40 0.85 3.52
CA THR A 314 21.44 0.02 2.30
C THR A 314 21.85 -1.39 2.68
N ILE A 315 21.05 -2.40 2.32
CA ILE A 315 21.37 -3.82 2.53
C ILE A 315 22.02 -4.40 1.27
N TYR A 316 21.40 -4.17 0.13
CA TYR A 316 21.87 -4.56 -1.20
C TYR A 316 21.71 -3.38 -2.15
N LYS A 317 22.24 -3.53 -3.37
CA LYS A 317 22.22 -2.48 -4.40
C LYS A 317 20.84 -1.83 -4.58
N ASP A 318 19.77 -2.62 -4.52
CA ASP A 318 18.41 -2.18 -4.82
C ASP A 318 17.44 -2.30 -3.62
N LEU A 319 17.97 -2.64 -2.42
CA LEU A 319 17.17 -2.85 -1.22
C LEU A 319 17.69 -1.98 -0.07
N LYS A 320 16.84 -1.13 0.44
CA LYS A 320 17.07 -0.33 1.64
C LYS A 320 16.18 -0.79 2.79
N THR A 321 16.58 -0.48 3.99
CA THR A 321 15.86 -0.82 5.22
C THR A 321 15.74 0.39 6.12
N ILE A 322 14.63 0.45 6.84
CA ILE A 322 14.43 1.39 7.96
C ILE A 322 14.19 0.62 9.24
N ASN A 323 14.71 1.18 10.35
CA ASN A 323 14.47 0.69 11.70
C ASN A 323 14.44 1.87 12.67
N TYR A 324 13.39 1.95 13.48
CA TYR A 324 13.20 3.00 14.48
C TYR A 324 12.31 2.49 15.62
N GLN A 325 12.43 3.10 16.80
CA GLN A 325 11.70 2.66 18.00
C GLN A 325 10.38 3.40 18.20
N ASP A 326 10.38 4.73 18.06
CA ASP A 326 9.19 5.55 18.21
C ASP A 326 8.40 5.57 16.88
N ALA A 327 7.15 5.97 16.90
CA ALA A 327 6.42 6.18 15.63
C ALA A 327 7.00 7.40 14.87
N LEU A 328 6.90 7.36 13.54
CA LEU A 328 7.23 8.51 12.69
C LEU A 328 5.96 9.31 12.40
N TYR A 329 6.00 10.59 12.69
CA TYR A 329 4.98 11.57 12.34
C TYR A 329 5.43 12.29 11.08
N ILE A 330 4.78 12.00 9.96
CA ILE A 330 5.19 12.43 8.63
C ILE A 330 4.17 13.42 8.11
N MET A 331 4.64 14.62 7.75
CA MET A 331 3.84 15.68 7.14
C MET A 331 4.23 15.84 5.69
N PHE A 332 3.26 15.88 4.79
CA PHE A 332 3.45 16.29 3.41
C PHE A 332 2.95 17.71 3.21
N THR A 333 3.86 18.67 3.01
CA THR A 333 3.58 20.09 3.07
C THR A 333 3.05 20.71 1.78
N LYS A 334 3.16 19.97 0.65
CA LYS A 334 2.71 20.45 -0.66
C LYS A 334 1.21 20.32 -0.88
N GLU A 335 0.52 19.52 -0.03
CA GLU A 335 -0.93 19.33 -0.10
C GLU A 335 -1.63 19.49 1.26
N ARG A 336 -2.93 19.76 1.20
CA ARG A 336 -3.80 19.90 2.37
C ARG A 336 -4.72 18.70 2.49
N GLU A 337 -5.09 18.38 3.72
CA GLU A 337 -6.13 17.39 3.96
C GLU A 337 -7.46 17.83 3.36
N SER A 338 -8.13 16.89 2.68
CA SER A 338 -9.44 17.16 2.11
C SER A 338 -10.52 17.31 3.19
N LYS A 339 -11.59 18.05 2.89
CA LYS A 339 -12.77 18.15 3.79
C LYS A 339 -13.33 16.76 4.11
N GLN A 340 -13.38 15.87 3.15
CA GLN A 340 -13.89 14.51 3.34
C GLN A 340 -13.07 13.75 4.38
N TYR A 341 -11.73 13.83 4.32
CA TYR A 341 -10.86 13.23 5.32
C TYR A 341 -11.12 13.80 6.72
N THR A 342 -11.18 15.12 6.86
CA THR A 342 -11.33 15.78 8.16
C THR A 342 -12.70 15.58 8.81
N THR A 343 -13.74 15.26 8.02
CA THR A 343 -15.09 14.96 8.54
C THR A 343 -15.28 13.48 8.91
N MET A 344 -14.38 12.59 8.48
CA MET A 344 -14.43 11.18 8.81
C MET A 344 -13.84 10.93 10.20
N SER A 345 -14.69 10.51 11.16
CA SER A 345 -14.23 10.06 12.48
C SER A 345 -13.32 8.83 12.37
N GLY A 346 -12.22 8.80 13.13
CA GLY A 346 -11.37 7.63 13.30
C GLY A 346 -10.09 7.59 12.45
N HIS A 347 -9.85 8.58 11.59
CA HIS A 347 -8.61 8.67 10.81
C HIS A 347 -7.72 9.86 11.20
N ALA A 348 -8.28 10.87 11.87
CA ALA A 348 -7.54 12.07 12.22
C ALA A 348 -6.41 11.77 13.22
N VAL A 349 -5.21 12.15 12.86
CA VAL A 349 -4.04 12.18 13.76
C VAL A 349 -4.03 13.51 14.50
N GLY A 350 -3.61 13.50 15.77
CA GLY A 350 -3.45 14.71 16.57
C GLY A 350 -2.55 15.72 15.87
N ARG A 351 -3.08 16.91 15.61
CA ARG A 351 -2.35 18.01 14.97
C ARG A 351 -2.15 19.15 15.97
N PRO A 352 -0.89 19.58 16.21
CA PRO A 352 -0.64 20.81 16.93
C PRO A 352 -1.31 22.03 16.29
N PRO A 353 -1.87 22.98 17.07
CA PRO A 353 -2.65 24.09 16.54
C PRO A 353 -1.87 25.03 15.59
N ASP A 354 -0.54 25.09 15.73
CA ASP A 354 0.35 25.90 14.93
C ASP A 354 0.79 25.23 13.62
N ILE A 355 0.47 23.93 13.42
CA ILE A 355 0.73 23.23 12.16
C ILE A 355 -0.47 23.41 11.23
N PRO A 356 -0.26 23.93 10.02
CA PRO A 356 -1.31 24.03 9.00
C PRO A 356 -1.91 22.66 8.69
N ASN A 357 -3.08 22.63 8.03
CA ASN A 357 -3.79 21.38 7.70
C ASN A 357 -3.11 20.58 6.57
N TYR A 358 -1.78 20.40 6.66
CA TYR A 358 -1.02 19.48 5.81
C TYR A 358 -1.52 18.05 5.96
N GLN A 359 -1.28 17.22 4.95
CA GLN A 359 -1.52 15.79 5.06
C GLN A 359 -0.55 15.19 6.11
N ILE A 360 -1.11 14.53 7.11
CA ILE A 360 -0.36 13.95 8.22
C ILE A 360 -0.60 12.44 8.26
N SER A 361 0.50 11.69 8.33
CA SER A 361 0.48 10.24 8.52
C SER A 361 1.38 9.85 9.68
N VAL A 362 0.97 8.84 10.45
CA VAL A 362 1.81 8.24 11.49
C VAL A 362 2.13 6.81 11.10
N VAL A 363 3.40 6.46 11.21
CA VAL A 363 3.92 5.14 10.82
C VAL A 363 4.52 4.46 12.04
N HIS A 364 3.88 3.36 12.45
CA HIS A 364 4.35 2.51 13.53
C HIS A 364 5.14 1.33 12.98
N MET A 365 6.28 1.03 13.57
CA MET A 365 7.05 -0.19 13.28
C MET A 365 6.43 -1.35 14.04
N ILE A 366 5.93 -2.35 13.31
CA ILE A 366 5.31 -3.56 13.90
C ILE A 366 6.32 -4.72 13.87
N ASN A 367 6.86 -5.02 12.68
CA ASN A 367 7.88 -6.05 12.51
C ASN A 367 9.14 -5.39 11.94
N ALA A 368 10.10 -5.12 12.83
CA ALA A 368 11.38 -4.50 12.46
C ALA A 368 12.35 -5.55 11.89
N PRO A 369 13.20 -5.17 10.94
CA PRO A 369 13.20 -3.92 10.18
C PRO A 369 12.24 -3.94 9.00
N ALA A 370 11.82 -2.78 8.48
CA ALA A 370 11.04 -2.69 7.26
C ALA A 370 11.95 -2.45 6.04
N ASN A 371 11.86 -3.34 5.08
CA ASN A 371 12.63 -3.30 3.84
C ASN A 371 11.79 -2.70 2.71
N PHE A 372 12.43 -1.89 1.85
CA PHE A 372 11.74 -1.22 0.74
C PHE A 372 12.65 -1.04 -0.48
N TYR A 373 12.00 -0.98 -1.65
CA TYR A 373 12.67 -0.86 -2.95
C TYR A 373 12.62 0.57 -3.49
N GLU A 374 13.41 0.81 -4.55
CA GLU A 374 13.53 2.09 -5.26
C GLU A 374 12.16 2.70 -5.65
N TYR A 375 11.19 1.88 -6.02
CA TYR A 375 9.86 2.35 -6.44
C TYR A 375 8.89 2.64 -5.27
N GLY A 376 9.39 2.61 -4.02
CA GLY A 376 8.60 2.92 -2.84
C GLY A 376 7.74 1.77 -2.31
N ALA A 377 7.95 0.56 -2.79
CA ALA A 377 7.27 -0.63 -2.28
C ALA A 377 7.93 -1.16 -1.01
N VAL A 378 7.15 -1.35 0.04
CA VAL A 378 7.55 -2.04 1.27
C VAL A 378 7.36 -3.55 1.07
N LEU A 379 8.41 -4.33 1.35
CA LEU A 379 8.47 -5.77 1.04
C LEU A 379 7.45 -6.57 1.85
N ASP A 380 7.38 -6.34 3.15
CA ASP A 380 6.38 -6.97 4.03
C ASP A 380 5.41 -5.91 4.54
N PRO A 381 4.13 -5.94 4.08
CA PRO A 381 3.11 -5.01 4.54
C PRO A 381 2.85 -5.05 6.05
N ARG A 382 3.20 -6.16 6.73
CA ARG A 382 3.06 -6.29 8.19
C ARG A 382 4.19 -5.63 8.98
N SER A 383 5.24 -5.15 8.31
CA SER A 383 6.33 -4.42 8.98
C SER A 383 5.88 -3.07 9.52
N LEU A 384 4.91 -2.43 8.87
CA LEU A 384 4.46 -1.07 9.16
C LEU A 384 2.95 -0.99 9.32
N LEU A 385 2.50 -0.23 10.31
CA LEU A 385 1.10 0.16 10.46
C LEU A 385 0.95 1.65 10.16
N TYR A 386 0.08 1.98 9.23
CA TYR A 386 -0.20 3.35 8.85
C TYR A 386 -1.48 3.86 9.50
N SER A 387 -1.42 5.05 10.08
CA SER A 387 -2.58 5.82 10.51
C SER A 387 -2.55 7.22 9.89
N GLY A 388 -3.62 7.99 10.08
CA GLY A 388 -3.73 9.29 9.44
C GLY A 388 -4.04 9.16 7.94
N PHE A 389 -3.42 10.04 7.13
CA PHE A 389 -3.75 10.15 5.71
C PHE A 389 -3.42 8.85 4.94
N TRP A 390 -2.30 8.20 5.19
CA TRP A 390 -1.99 6.90 4.54
C TRP A 390 -2.87 5.75 5.04
N GLY A 391 -3.40 5.86 6.27
CA GLY A 391 -4.43 4.93 6.75
C GLY A 391 -5.78 5.11 6.04
N TYR A 392 -6.07 6.30 5.54
CA TYR A 392 -7.27 6.63 4.78
C TYR A 392 -7.18 6.20 3.31
N GLU A 393 -6.02 6.39 2.66
CA GLU A 393 -5.74 5.92 1.30
C GLU A 393 -5.70 4.40 1.25
N LYS A 394 -6.29 3.82 0.21
CA LYS A 394 -6.39 2.38 -0.02
C LYS A 394 -6.21 2.06 -1.51
N VAL A 395 -6.71 0.91 -1.95
CA VAL A 395 -6.55 0.44 -3.34
C VAL A 395 -7.10 1.42 -4.37
N ALA A 396 -8.10 2.22 -4.03
CA ALA A 396 -8.63 3.26 -4.92
C ALA A 396 -7.61 4.37 -5.26
N ASP A 397 -6.58 4.54 -4.45
CA ASP A 397 -5.58 5.59 -4.60
C ASP A 397 -4.23 5.03 -5.10
N MET A 398 -4.15 3.72 -5.35
CA MET A 398 -2.92 3.10 -5.85
C MET A 398 -2.63 3.52 -7.29
N VAL A 399 -1.36 3.87 -7.53
CA VAL A 399 -0.79 4.05 -8.86
C VAL A 399 0.27 2.97 -9.12
N PRO A 400 0.58 2.66 -10.40
CA PRO A 400 1.65 1.71 -10.72
C PRO A 400 3.01 2.12 -10.13
N MET A 401 3.87 1.16 -9.83
CA MET A 401 5.20 1.42 -9.28
C MET A 401 6.10 2.19 -10.24
N ASP A 402 5.89 2.04 -11.55
CA ASP A 402 6.56 2.79 -12.61
C ASP A 402 5.90 4.14 -12.90
N TYR A 403 4.97 4.59 -12.05
CA TYR A 403 4.36 5.90 -12.20
C TYR A 403 5.41 7.01 -12.05
N THR A 404 5.43 7.89 -13.03
CA THR A 404 6.27 9.10 -13.02
C THR A 404 5.38 10.32 -13.02
N PRO A 405 5.48 11.20 -12.01
CA PRO A 405 4.74 12.45 -11.96
C PRO A 405 4.97 13.29 -13.22
N LEU A 406 3.97 14.07 -13.60
CA LEU A 406 4.13 15.04 -14.69
C LEU A 406 5.19 16.07 -14.27
N GLN A 407 6.25 16.22 -15.06
CA GLN A 407 7.19 17.31 -14.85
C GLN A 407 6.41 18.62 -15.00
N LYS A 408 6.33 19.40 -13.93
CA LYS A 408 5.84 20.78 -14.04
C LYS A 408 6.84 21.49 -14.95
N SER A 409 6.42 21.84 -16.16
CA SER A 409 7.15 22.85 -16.94
C SER A 409 7.16 24.14 -16.12
N GLU A 410 8.36 24.55 -15.73
CA GLU A 410 8.62 25.86 -15.10
C GLU A 410 8.07 26.99 -15.92
#